data_b4b18a8d3709484318f3ccf212f3d360
#
_entry.id   b4b18a8d3709484318f3ccf212f3d360
#
_cell.length_a   1.000
_cell.length_b   1.000
_cell.length_c   1.000
_cell.angle_alpha   90.00
_cell.angle_beta   90.00
_cell.angle_gamma   90.00
#
_symmetry.space_group_name_H-M   'P 1'
#
loop_
_entity.id
_entity.type
_entity.pdbx_description
1 polymer ?
#
loop_
_entity_poly.entity_id
_entity_poly.type
_entity_poly.pdbx_seq_one_letter_code
_entity_poly.pdbx_strand_id
1 'polypeptide(L)'
;MNNPRRNQLMLLASVLFVTGCASTATSNTARTAKEQMLLSNAVDQSLNKVDFTPLYNQKVFVDEKYLECVDKPYIVGSVRHRVLRSGGYLVDKAEDASIVMEMRSGGVGTDTAESYLGTPEIALPGMLTVPEIRLAEKKSQYGYAKLGLVIYDNETKRVLGDGGLAMAQSDDHNWYVAGVGPFQDGSLKGDISRAKFRPRAMYNRQLPTTVAFGTRSENNEEPYIQFASETKPAE
;
A
#
# COMPACT_ATOMS: atom_id res chain seq x y z
N MET A 1 13.91 59.08 15.99
CA MET A 1 12.46 59.40 15.90
C MET A 1 11.70 58.10 15.66
N ASN A 2 11.13 57.51 16.70
CA ASN A 2 10.32 56.27 16.60
C ASN A 2 8.92 56.65 16.08
N ASN A 3 8.60 56.19 14.90
CA ASN A 3 7.31 56.47 14.28
C ASN A 3 6.26 55.47 14.83
N PRO A 4 5.34 55.87 15.70
CA PRO A 4 4.39 54.97 16.38
C PRO A 4 3.50 54.19 15.39
N ARG A 5 3.22 54.74 14.22
CA ARG A 5 2.47 54.07 13.17
C ARG A 5 3.20 52.89 12.56
N ARG A 6 4.55 52.94 12.46
CA ARG A 6 5.37 51.84 11.95
C ARG A 6 5.39 50.65 12.92
N ASN A 7 5.44 50.96 14.21
CA ASN A 7 5.41 49.91 15.24
C ASN A 7 4.03 49.27 15.34
N GLN A 8 2.95 50.03 15.18
CA GLN A 8 1.60 49.48 15.10
C GLN A 8 1.39 48.61 13.86
N LEU A 9 1.92 49.02 12.71
CA LEU A 9 1.86 48.20 11.49
C LEU A 9 2.64 46.90 11.60
N MET A 10 3.83 46.94 12.24
CA MET A 10 4.60 45.73 12.50
C MET A 10 3.90 44.79 13.49
N LEU A 11 3.23 45.33 14.50
CA LEU A 11 2.46 44.52 15.47
C LEU A 11 1.23 43.88 14.80
N LEU A 12 0.54 44.65 13.93
CA LEU A 12 -0.60 44.10 13.16
C LEU A 12 -0.18 43.02 12.16
N ALA A 13 0.95 43.21 11.47
CA ALA A 13 1.52 42.22 10.56
C ALA A 13 1.96 40.96 11.33
N SER A 14 2.50 41.09 12.52
CA SER A 14 2.90 39.94 13.37
C SER A 14 1.70 39.10 13.82
N VAL A 15 0.55 39.72 14.08
CA VAL A 15 -0.69 39.03 14.50
C VAL A 15 -1.33 38.26 13.33
N LEU A 16 -1.19 38.75 12.08
CA LEU A 16 -1.72 38.09 10.88
C LEU A 16 -0.97 36.79 10.54
N PHE A 17 0.28 36.63 11.00
CA PHE A 17 1.07 35.39 10.74
C PHE A 17 0.73 34.21 11.67
N VAL A 18 -0.12 34.38 12.68
CA VAL A 18 -0.45 33.33 13.68
C VAL A 18 -1.72 32.55 13.32
N THR A 19 -2.44 32.92 12.27
CA THR A 19 -3.62 32.17 11.82
C THR A 19 -3.21 30.97 10.94
N GLY A 20 -2.68 29.94 11.56
CA GLY A 20 -2.43 28.65 10.91
C GLY A 20 -3.75 27.91 10.73
N CYS A 21 -4.13 27.57 9.49
CA CYS A 21 -5.22 26.64 9.23
C CYS A 21 -4.77 25.23 9.57
N ALA A 22 -5.24 24.68 10.69
CA ALA A 22 -5.14 23.25 10.97
C ALA A 22 -6.29 22.52 10.26
N SER A 23 -6.00 21.66 9.30
CA SER A 23 -6.98 20.76 8.72
C SER A 23 -6.87 19.39 9.41
N THR A 24 -7.95 18.93 10.02
CA THR A 24 -8.06 17.57 10.56
C THR A 24 -8.80 16.71 9.55
N ALA A 25 -8.18 15.61 9.12
CA ALA A 25 -8.86 14.57 8.36
C ALA A 25 -9.45 13.56 9.36
N THR A 26 -10.76 13.36 9.31
CA THR A 26 -11.46 12.34 10.09
C THR A 26 -11.75 11.13 9.21
N SER A 27 -11.58 9.92 9.76
CA SER A 27 -11.98 8.68 9.12
C SER A 27 -13.24 8.12 9.78
N ASN A 28 -14.20 7.71 8.96
CA ASN A 28 -15.42 7.05 9.43
C ASN A 28 -15.30 5.52 9.50
N THR A 29 -14.12 4.98 9.21
CA THR A 29 -13.79 3.55 9.25
C THR A 29 -12.78 3.28 10.37
N ALA A 30 -12.70 2.03 10.84
CA ALA A 30 -11.72 1.62 11.86
C ALA A 30 -10.26 1.88 11.44
N ARG A 31 -9.99 1.94 10.12
CA ARG A 31 -8.73 2.33 9.51
C ARG A 31 -8.98 3.41 8.46
N THR A 32 -8.06 4.34 8.32
CA THR A 32 -8.10 5.34 7.26
C THR A 32 -7.91 4.67 5.89
N ALA A 33 -8.47 5.27 4.84
CA ALA A 33 -8.24 4.80 3.47
C ALA A 33 -6.74 4.75 3.11
N LYS A 34 -5.96 5.68 3.65
CA LYS A 34 -4.51 5.73 3.46
C LYS A 34 -3.81 4.52 4.08
N GLU A 35 -4.15 4.15 5.31
CA GLU A 35 -3.62 2.95 5.97
C GLU A 35 -3.99 1.67 5.21
N GLN A 36 -5.23 1.57 4.72
CA GLN A 36 -5.65 0.44 3.89
C GLN A 36 -4.84 0.36 2.59
N MET A 37 -4.59 1.50 1.92
CA MET A 37 -3.78 1.55 0.71
C MET A 37 -2.31 1.21 0.97
N LEU A 38 -1.72 1.71 2.06
CA LEU A 38 -0.35 1.37 2.45
C LEU A 38 -0.19 -0.13 2.65
N LEU A 39 -1.14 -0.73 3.34
CA LEU A 39 -1.08 -2.15 3.65
C LEU A 39 -1.30 -3.02 2.42
N SER A 40 -2.33 -2.74 1.63
CA SER A 40 -2.58 -3.48 0.38
C SER A 40 -1.42 -3.35 -0.61
N ASN A 41 -0.81 -2.16 -0.70
CA ASN A 41 0.36 -1.94 -1.54
C ASN A 41 1.58 -2.74 -1.04
N ALA A 42 1.82 -2.80 0.27
CA ALA A 42 2.88 -3.63 0.85
C ALA A 42 2.64 -5.13 0.57
N VAL A 43 1.38 -5.61 0.68
CA VAL A 43 1.00 -6.98 0.32
C VAL A 43 1.29 -7.25 -1.16
N ASP A 44 0.86 -6.37 -2.05
CA ASP A 44 1.07 -6.55 -3.48
C ASP A 44 2.55 -6.55 -3.86
N GLN A 45 3.34 -5.64 -3.28
CA GLN A 45 4.79 -5.60 -3.48
C GLN A 45 5.48 -6.86 -2.92
N SER A 46 5.04 -7.41 -1.78
CA SER A 46 5.58 -8.64 -1.25
C SER A 46 5.30 -9.83 -2.17
N LEU A 47 4.05 -9.96 -2.63
CA LEU A 47 3.64 -11.02 -3.54
C LEU A 47 4.25 -10.91 -4.95
N ASN A 48 4.66 -9.70 -5.37
CA ASN A 48 5.39 -9.52 -6.64
C ASN A 48 6.80 -10.14 -6.63
N LYS A 49 7.33 -10.46 -5.43
CA LYS A 49 8.62 -11.15 -5.26
C LYS A 49 8.48 -12.67 -5.36
N VAL A 50 7.24 -13.19 -5.40
CA VAL A 50 6.94 -14.61 -5.47
C VAL A 50 6.76 -15.04 -6.92
N ASP A 51 7.38 -16.15 -7.29
CA ASP A 51 7.22 -16.75 -8.62
C ASP A 51 6.08 -17.76 -8.60
N PHE A 52 4.98 -17.44 -9.28
CA PHE A 52 3.81 -18.30 -9.44
C PHE A 52 3.87 -19.14 -10.72
N THR A 53 4.91 -19.01 -11.55
CA THR A 53 5.05 -19.74 -12.82
C THR A 53 5.00 -21.27 -12.66
N PRO A 54 5.59 -21.88 -11.59
CA PRO A 54 5.51 -23.33 -11.39
C PRO A 54 4.09 -23.89 -11.21
N LEU A 55 3.11 -23.01 -10.95
CA LEU A 55 1.71 -23.40 -10.77
C LEU A 55 0.92 -23.50 -12.09
N TYR A 56 1.58 -23.25 -13.22
CA TYR A 56 0.94 -23.37 -14.52
C TYR A 56 0.38 -24.77 -14.74
N ASN A 57 -0.90 -24.84 -15.14
CA ASN A 57 -1.64 -26.09 -15.38
C ASN A 57 -1.75 -27.02 -14.18
N GLN A 58 -1.55 -26.53 -12.95
CA GLN A 58 -1.68 -27.29 -11.72
C GLN A 58 -3.00 -27.00 -11.00
N LYS A 59 -3.58 -28.04 -10.34
CA LYS A 59 -4.70 -27.87 -9.42
C LYS A 59 -4.16 -27.46 -8.06
N VAL A 60 -4.43 -26.23 -7.64
CA VAL A 60 -3.86 -25.62 -6.43
C VAL A 60 -4.93 -25.42 -5.38
N PHE A 61 -4.71 -25.99 -4.21
CA PHE A 61 -5.43 -25.66 -2.99
C PHE A 61 -4.63 -24.62 -2.22
N VAL A 62 -5.27 -23.51 -1.86
CA VAL A 62 -4.64 -22.43 -1.07
C VAL A 62 -5.00 -22.64 0.39
N ASP A 63 -4.03 -23.11 1.18
CA ASP A 63 -4.19 -23.29 2.62
C ASP A 63 -3.86 -21.97 3.36
N GLU A 64 -4.88 -21.43 4.01
CA GLU A 64 -4.81 -20.16 4.73
C GLU A 64 -4.82 -20.33 6.26
N LYS A 65 -4.63 -21.55 6.75
CA LYS A 65 -4.73 -21.90 8.17
C LYS A 65 -3.82 -21.08 9.06
N TYR A 66 -2.60 -20.79 8.60
CA TYR A 66 -1.59 -20.04 9.36
C TYR A 66 -1.52 -18.56 8.97
N LEU A 67 -2.50 -18.08 8.22
CA LEU A 67 -2.60 -16.68 7.85
C LEU A 67 -3.54 -15.97 8.83
N GLU A 68 -2.95 -15.30 9.83
CA GLU A 68 -3.67 -14.57 10.86
C GLU A 68 -3.33 -13.08 10.79
N CYS A 69 -4.22 -12.30 10.22
CA CYS A 69 -4.14 -10.83 10.16
C CYS A 69 -5.50 -10.24 9.78
N VAL A 70 -5.70 -8.96 10.04
CA VAL A 70 -6.95 -8.26 9.72
C VAL A 70 -7.25 -8.27 8.22
N ASP A 71 -6.21 -8.17 7.39
CA ASP A 71 -6.34 -8.10 5.93
C ASP A 71 -6.23 -9.46 5.23
N LYS A 72 -6.46 -10.56 5.98
CA LYS A 72 -6.49 -11.92 5.46
C LYS A 72 -7.30 -12.06 4.17
N PRO A 73 -8.53 -11.51 4.04
CA PRO A 73 -9.33 -11.66 2.82
C PRO A 73 -8.65 -11.03 1.59
N TYR A 74 -7.97 -9.89 1.77
CA TYR A 74 -7.25 -9.24 0.69
C TYR A 74 -6.04 -10.07 0.23
N ILE A 75 -5.27 -10.61 1.18
CA ILE A 75 -4.10 -11.44 0.88
C ILE A 75 -4.52 -12.70 0.14
N VAL A 76 -5.53 -13.41 0.64
CA VAL A 76 -6.06 -14.63 0.02
C VAL A 76 -6.56 -14.33 -1.39
N GLY A 77 -7.35 -13.28 -1.57
CA GLY A 77 -7.84 -12.84 -2.89
C GLY A 77 -6.71 -12.51 -3.86
N SER A 78 -5.66 -11.81 -3.37
CA SER A 78 -4.49 -11.44 -4.18
C SER A 78 -3.67 -12.66 -4.59
N VAL A 79 -3.50 -13.65 -3.72
CA VAL A 79 -2.80 -14.92 -4.04
C VAL A 79 -3.62 -15.74 -5.04
N ARG A 80 -4.92 -15.94 -4.78
CA ARG A 80 -5.82 -16.67 -5.71
C ARG A 80 -5.79 -16.05 -7.11
N HIS A 81 -5.81 -14.73 -7.20
CA HIS A 81 -5.69 -14.03 -8.48
C HIS A 81 -4.36 -14.35 -9.17
N ARG A 82 -3.22 -14.35 -8.45
CA ARG A 82 -1.91 -14.66 -9.03
C ARG A 82 -1.79 -16.11 -9.49
N VAL A 83 -2.37 -17.06 -8.76
CA VAL A 83 -2.47 -18.47 -9.17
C VAL A 83 -3.23 -18.60 -10.50
N LEU A 84 -4.42 -17.99 -10.59
CA LEU A 84 -5.21 -18.01 -11.82
C LEU A 84 -4.48 -17.32 -12.98
N ARG A 85 -3.84 -16.19 -12.72
CA ARG A 85 -3.07 -15.45 -13.72
C ARG A 85 -1.86 -16.22 -14.23
N SER A 86 -1.22 -17.05 -13.39
CA SER A 86 -0.14 -17.93 -13.83
C SER A 86 -0.62 -19.12 -14.65
N GLY A 87 -1.93 -19.31 -14.79
CA GLY A 87 -2.55 -20.43 -15.50
C GLY A 87 -2.77 -21.68 -14.65
N GLY A 88 -2.72 -21.54 -13.32
CA GLY A 88 -3.13 -22.58 -12.38
C GLY A 88 -4.65 -22.65 -12.22
N TYR A 89 -5.16 -23.75 -11.70
CA TYR A 89 -6.56 -23.99 -11.39
C TYR A 89 -6.77 -23.99 -9.88
N LEU A 90 -7.70 -23.18 -9.39
CA LEU A 90 -8.04 -23.20 -7.97
C LEU A 90 -9.05 -24.31 -7.69
N VAL A 91 -8.81 -25.06 -6.62
CA VAL A 91 -9.75 -26.04 -6.06
C VAL A 91 -10.12 -25.66 -4.65
N ASP A 92 -11.36 -26.03 -4.23
CA ASP A 92 -11.87 -25.63 -2.92
C ASP A 92 -11.55 -26.65 -1.82
N LYS A 93 -11.14 -27.88 -2.21
CA LYS A 93 -10.76 -28.94 -1.28
C LYS A 93 -9.34 -29.38 -1.53
N ALA A 94 -8.62 -29.65 -0.44
CA ALA A 94 -7.25 -30.18 -0.53
C ALA A 94 -7.18 -31.53 -1.25
N GLU A 95 -8.21 -32.38 -1.14
CA GLU A 95 -8.28 -33.71 -1.76
C GLU A 95 -8.27 -33.65 -3.29
N ASP A 96 -8.79 -32.56 -3.87
CA ASP A 96 -8.88 -32.36 -5.32
C ASP A 96 -7.62 -31.71 -5.91
N ALA A 97 -6.69 -31.30 -5.05
CA ALA A 97 -5.49 -30.57 -5.44
C ALA A 97 -4.33 -31.50 -5.80
N SER A 98 -3.56 -31.14 -6.83
CA SER A 98 -2.24 -31.71 -7.07
C SER A 98 -1.16 -31.02 -6.21
N ILE A 99 -1.33 -29.72 -5.98
CA ILE A 99 -0.41 -28.88 -5.19
C ILE A 99 -1.16 -28.19 -4.07
N VAL A 100 -0.57 -28.17 -2.89
CA VAL A 100 -1.01 -27.34 -1.77
C VAL A 100 -0.07 -26.16 -1.64
N MET A 101 -0.63 -24.96 -1.61
CA MET A 101 0.08 -23.72 -1.29
C MET A 101 -0.30 -23.30 0.13
N GLU A 102 0.62 -23.46 1.06
CA GLU A 102 0.45 -23.02 2.44
C GLU A 102 0.97 -21.60 2.61
N MET A 103 0.17 -20.76 3.25
CA MET A 103 0.50 -19.37 3.54
C MET A 103 0.54 -19.11 5.04
N ARG A 104 1.47 -18.25 5.47
CA ARG A 104 1.55 -17.77 6.85
C ARG A 104 1.87 -16.28 6.89
N SER A 105 1.29 -15.56 7.84
CA SER A 105 1.65 -14.17 8.14
C SER A 105 2.80 -14.10 9.13
N GLY A 106 3.83 -13.31 8.81
CA GLY A 106 4.93 -13.00 9.73
C GLY A 106 4.83 -11.60 10.35
N GLY A 107 3.90 -10.80 9.85
CA GLY A 107 3.60 -9.44 10.30
C GLY A 107 2.97 -8.66 9.15
N VAL A 108 1.72 -8.24 9.36
CA VAL A 108 0.95 -7.42 8.39
C VAL A 108 0.27 -6.33 9.21
N GLY A 109 0.71 -5.09 9.01
CA GLY A 109 0.23 -3.97 9.81
C GLY A 109 0.75 -2.62 9.35
N THR A 110 0.32 -1.57 10.04
CA THR A 110 0.74 -0.18 9.79
C THR A 110 1.35 0.41 11.04
N ASP A 111 2.42 1.20 10.86
CA ASP A 111 3.07 1.99 11.89
C ASP A 111 3.03 3.47 11.52
N THR A 112 2.97 4.33 12.55
CA THR A 112 3.05 5.78 12.40
C THR A 112 4.21 6.31 13.21
N ALA A 113 5.01 7.18 12.61
CA ALA A 113 6.10 7.89 13.28
C ALA A 113 5.95 9.39 13.04
N GLU A 114 6.09 10.17 14.10
CA GLU A 114 6.11 11.64 14.04
C GLU A 114 7.48 12.14 14.55
N SER A 115 8.02 13.12 13.85
CA SER A 115 9.22 13.83 14.28
C SER A 115 9.03 15.31 14.01
N TYR A 116 9.46 16.14 14.93
CA TYR A 116 9.39 17.59 14.75
C TYR A 116 10.64 18.30 15.30
N LEU A 117 10.88 19.47 14.73
CA LEU A 117 11.87 20.43 15.21
C LEU A 117 11.10 21.63 15.77
N GLY A 118 11.33 21.94 17.04
CA GLY A 118 10.63 23.03 17.71
C GLY A 118 10.90 23.03 19.21
N THR A 119 10.06 23.74 19.95
CA THR A 119 10.10 23.74 21.42
C THR A 119 8.96 22.88 21.96
N PRO A 120 9.24 21.97 22.91
CA PRO A 120 8.19 21.22 23.58
C PRO A 120 7.32 22.13 24.45
N GLU A 121 6.17 21.64 24.85
CA GLU A 121 5.36 22.30 25.87
C GLU A 121 6.10 22.37 27.20
N ILE A 122 6.19 23.56 27.79
CA ILE A 122 6.89 23.78 29.04
C ILE A 122 5.89 24.35 30.06
N ALA A 123 5.57 23.57 31.09
CA ALA A 123 4.79 24.04 32.25
C ALA A 123 5.70 24.83 33.21
N LEU A 124 5.41 26.11 33.40
CA LEU A 124 6.12 26.98 34.34
C LEU A 124 5.38 27.00 35.68
N PRO A 125 6.08 27.23 36.80
CA PRO A 125 5.43 27.44 38.10
C PRO A 125 4.48 28.64 38.05
N GLY A 126 3.28 28.50 38.58
CA GLY A 126 2.28 29.58 38.63
C GLY A 126 1.23 29.53 37.54
N MET A 127 0.88 28.36 37.01
CA MET A 127 -0.17 28.11 36.00
C MET A 127 0.13 28.72 34.60
N LEU A 128 1.34 29.09 34.30
CA LEU A 128 1.73 29.54 32.97
C LEU A 128 2.31 28.38 32.15
N THR A 129 1.70 28.05 31.02
CA THR A 129 2.19 27.04 30.11
C THR A 129 2.67 27.70 28.82
N VAL A 130 3.90 27.43 28.43
CA VAL A 130 4.41 27.78 27.09
C VAL A 130 3.96 26.68 26.15
N PRO A 131 3.15 26.98 25.13
CA PRO A 131 2.67 25.97 24.20
C PRO A 131 3.80 25.41 23.34
N GLU A 132 3.63 24.17 22.85
CA GLU A 132 4.51 23.56 21.89
C GLU A 132 4.52 24.36 20.58
N ILE A 133 5.71 24.68 20.05
CA ILE A 133 5.89 25.35 18.78
C ILE A 133 6.66 24.43 17.84
N ARG A 134 6.00 23.95 16.77
CA ARG A 134 6.58 23.11 15.73
C ARG A 134 6.99 23.95 14.53
N LEU A 135 8.29 24.12 14.33
CA LEU A 135 8.86 24.85 13.18
C LEU A 135 8.89 23.98 11.92
N ALA A 136 9.24 22.72 12.08
CA ALA A 136 9.17 21.71 11.03
C ALA A 136 8.64 20.41 11.64
N GLU A 137 7.73 19.74 10.93
CA GLU A 137 7.13 18.49 11.36
C GLU A 137 7.11 17.49 10.20
N LYS A 138 7.44 16.25 10.49
CA LYS A 138 7.32 15.12 9.57
C LYS A 138 6.43 14.07 10.18
N LYS A 139 5.32 13.74 9.50
CA LYS A 139 4.45 12.62 9.81
C LYS A 139 4.69 11.53 8.79
N SER A 140 5.09 10.36 9.26
CA SER A 140 5.38 9.20 8.42
C SER A 140 4.41 8.08 8.78
N GLN A 141 3.84 7.44 7.76
CA GLN A 141 3.03 6.24 7.88
C GLN A 141 3.66 5.13 7.04
N TYR A 142 3.72 3.95 7.61
CA TYR A 142 4.30 2.78 6.97
C TYR A 142 3.30 1.64 6.96
N GLY A 143 3.23 0.90 5.85
CA GLY A 143 2.56 -0.38 5.75
C GLY A 143 3.59 -1.47 5.58
N TYR A 144 3.49 -2.53 6.37
CA TYR A 144 4.39 -3.68 6.31
C TYR A 144 3.61 -4.93 5.96
N ALA A 145 4.18 -5.76 5.08
CA ALA A 145 3.69 -7.10 4.83
C ALA A 145 4.85 -8.07 4.75
N LYS A 146 4.85 -9.06 5.65
CA LYS A 146 5.77 -10.19 5.65
C LYS A 146 4.95 -11.48 5.56
N LEU A 147 5.06 -12.18 4.43
CA LEU A 147 4.31 -13.38 4.11
C LEU A 147 5.27 -14.54 3.90
N GLY A 148 4.98 -15.67 4.51
CA GLY A 148 5.66 -16.93 4.21
C GLY A 148 4.81 -17.75 3.27
N LEU A 149 5.43 -18.35 2.25
CA LEU A 149 4.77 -19.23 1.30
C LEU A 149 5.62 -20.48 1.08
N VAL A 150 4.95 -21.61 1.05
CA VAL A 150 5.54 -22.88 0.65
C VAL A 150 4.55 -23.62 -0.23
N ILE A 151 5.04 -24.30 -1.23
CA ILE A 151 4.25 -25.21 -2.07
C ILE A 151 4.78 -26.63 -1.95
N TYR A 152 3.87 -27.58 -1.89
CA TYR A 152 4.23 -29.00 -1.85
C TYR A 152 3.23 -29.84 -2.64
N ASP A 153 3.73 -30.96 -3.13
CA ASP A 153 2.93 -31.98 -3.79
C ASP A 153 1.96 -32.62 -2.80
N ASN A 154 0.70 -32.72 -3.17
CA ASN A 154 -0.35 -33.14 -2.25
C ASN A 154 -0.29 -34.65 -1.88
N GLU A 155 0.18 -35.49 -2.79
CA GLU A 155 0.27 -36.95 -2.56
C GLU A 155 1.50 -37.29 -1.74
N THR A 156 2.66 -36.84 -2.18
CA THR A 156 3.95 -37.18 -1.59
C THR A 156 4.34 -36.32 -0.40
N LYS A 157 3.67 -35.18 -0.22
CA LYS A 157 3.99 -34.15 0.79
C LYS A 157 5.41 -33.58 0.66
N ARG A 158 6.03 -33.74 -0.49
CA ARG A 158 7.35 -33.19 -0.77
C ARG A 158 7.24 -31.74 -1.20
N VAL A 159 8.11 -30.90 -0.65
CA VAL A 159 8.17 -29.50 -1.03
C VAL A 159 8.59 -29.37 -2.50
N LEU A 160 7.94 -28.45 -3.20
CA LEU A 160 8.24 -28.10 -4.58
C LEU A 160 8.94 -26.72 -4.60
N GLY A 161 10.25 -26.73 -4.62
CA GLY A 161 11.08 -25.56 -4.47
C GLY A 161 11.34 -25.17 -3.00
N ASP A 162 12.15 -24.14 -2.79
CA ASP A 162 12.65 -23.79 -1.45
C ASP A 162 11.60 -23.13 -0.54
N GLY A 163 10.46 -22.68 -1.11
CA GLY A 163 9.54 -21.79 -0.40
C GLY A 163 10.21 -20.47 -0.05
N GLY A 164 9.65 -19.74 0.91
CA GLY A 164 10.35 -18.55 1.39
C GLY A 164 9.48 -17.52 2.10
N LEU A 165 10.14 -16.40 2.38
CA LEU A 165 9.54 -15.23 3.00
C LEU A 165 9.59 -14.07 2.00
N ALA A 166 8.43 -13.52 1.69
CA ALA A 166 8.29 -12.30 0.92
C ALA A 166 7.96 -11.15 1.88
N MET A 167 8.76 -10.10 1.85
CA MET A 167 8.55 -8.92 2.70
C MET A 167 8.61 -7.65 1.85
N ALA A 168 7.69 -6.74 2.11
CA ALA A 168 7.70 -5.40 1.52
C ALA A 168 7.18 -4.36 2.50
N GLN A 169 7.54 -3.12 2.23
CA GLN A 169 7.14 -1.93 2.95
C GLN A 169 6.60 -0.91 1.96
N SER A 170 5.51 -0.24 2.33
CA SER A 170 4.97 0.94 1.65
C SER A 170 4.99 2.11 2.62
N ASP A 171 5.22 3.31 2.13
CA ASP A 171 5.37 4.51 2.97
C ASP A 171 4.65 5.72 2.39
N ASP A 172 4.24 6.62 3.30
CA ASP A 172 3.70 7.95 3.01
C ASP A 172 4.26 8.94 4.01
N HIS A 173 4.82 10.03 3.53
CA HIS A 173 5.41 11.08 4.33
C HIS A 173 4.74 12.41 4.07
N ASN A 174 4.38 13.10 5.14
CA ASN A 174 3.82 14.45 5.09
C ASN A 174 4.73 15.39 5.88
N TRP A 175 5.25 16.40 5.21
CA TRP A 175 6.08 17.42 5.80
C TRP A 175 5.29 18.71 5.98
N TYR A 176 5.52 19.38 7.10
CA TYR A 176 4.99 20.69 7.40
C TYR A 176 6.14 21.60 7.81
N VAL A 177 6.16 22.83 7.31
CA VAL A 177 7.17 23.83 7.62
C VAL A 177 6.44 25.10 8.06
N ALA A 178 6.69 25.55 9.28
CA ALA A 178 6.02 26.71 9.90
C ALA A 178 4.49 26.65 9.78
N GLY A 179 3.90 25.46 9.94
CA GLY A 179 2.45 25.23 9.82
C GLY A 179 1.92 25.14 8.38
N VAL A 180 2.76 25.31 7.38
CA VAL A 180 2.39 25.20 5.95
C VAL A 180 2.67 23.78 5.46
N GLY A 181 1.69 23.14 4.81
CA GLY A 181 1.78 21.79 4.27
C GLY A 181 0.39 21.16 4.13
N PRO A 182 0.27 19.85 3.87
CA PRO A 182 1.35 18.88 3.77
C PRO A 182 2.10 18.89 2.44
N PHE A 183 3.42 18.84 2.50
CA PHE A 183 4.25 18.47 1.35
C PHE A 183 4.41 16.94 1.38
N GLN A 184 3.68 16.26 0.51
CA GLN A 184 3.59 14.80 0.50
C GLN A 184 4.70 14.17 -0.33
N ASP A 185 5.31 13.11 0.20
CA ASP A 185 6.30 12.23 -0.45
C ASP A 185 6.06 10.77 -0.04
N GLY A 186 6.74 9.82 -0.71
CA GLY A 186 6.68 8.40 -0.39
C GLY A 186 6.27 7.51 -1.56
N SER A 187 6.37 6.20 -1.35
CA SER A 187 6.07 5.16 -2.34
C SER A 187 4.59 5.18 -2.75
N LEU A 188 3.68 5.42 -1.81
CA LEU A 188 2.25 5.48 -2.08
C LEU A 188 1.89 6.58 -3.08
N LYS A 189 2.49 7.77 -2.96
CA LYS A 189 2.29 8.86 -3.94
C LYS A 189 2.78 8.47 -5.33
N GLY A 190 3.92 7.80 -5.40
CA GLY A 190 4.49 7.29 -6.65
C GLY A 190 3.58 6.26 -7.31
N ASP A 191 3.00 5.36 -6.55
CA ASP A 191 2.09 4.32 -7.06
C ASP A 191 0.77 4.91 -7.55
N ILE A 192 0.17 5.83 -6.81
CA ILE A 192 -1.03 6.57 -7.23
C ILE A 192 -0.77 7.37 -8.52
N SER A 193 0.38 8.02 -8.62
CA SER A 193 0.75 8.78 -9.82
C SER A 193 0.95 7.87 -11.03
N ARG A 194 1.59 6.72 -10.84
CA ARG A 194 1.77 5.71 -11.90
C ARG A 194 0.45 5.12 -12.37
N ALA A 195 -0.50 4.89 -11.47
CA ALA A 195 -1.82 4.39 -11.81
C ALA A 195 -2.60 5.35 -12.74
N LYS A 196 -2.37 6.67 -12.60
CA LYS A 196 -3.01 7.70 -13.44
C LYS A 196 -2.47 7.75 -14.88
N PHE A 197 -1.25 7.28 -15.15
CA PHE A 197 -0.53 7.57 -16.40
C PHE A 197 -0.18 6.36 -17.28
N ARG A 198 -0.60 5.13 -16.97
CA ARG A 198 -0.21 3.97 -17.76
C ARG A 198 -1.35 3.34 -18.55
N PRO A 199 -1.38 3.51 -19.90
CA PRO A 199 -2.31 2.79 -20.76
C PRO A 199 -1.80 1.42 -21.26
N ARG A 200 -0.63 0.93 -20.86
CA ARG A 200 -0.11 -0.34 -21.39
C ARG A 200 0.51 -1.20 -20.31
N ALA A 201 -0.19 -2.29 -19.97
CA ALA A 201 0.39 -3.37 -19.16
C ALA A 201 1.44 -4.09 -20.00
N MET A 202 2.72 -3.82 -19.74
CA MET A 202 3.76 -4.74 -20.15
C MET A 202 3.67 -6.00 -19.30
N TYR A 203 4.01 -7.14 -19.89
CA TYR A 203 4.13 -8.46 -19.26
C TYR A 203 5.11 -8.39 -18.09
N ASN A 204 4.61 -7.98 -16.92
CA ASN A 204 5.40 -7.91 -15.71
C ASN A 204 4.68 -8.78 -14.66
N ARG A 205 5.43 -9.39 -13.76
CA ARG A 205 4.92 -10.17 -12.60
C ARG A 205 3.95 -9.37 -11.71
N GLN A 206 3.94 -8.04 -11.83
CA GLN A 206 3.02 -7.16 -11.11
C GLN A 206 1.60 -7.24 -11.66
N LEU A 207 0.61 -7.16 -10.79
CA LEU A 207 -0.78 -7.01 -11.20
C LEU A 207 -0.96 -5.70 -11.96
N PRO A 208 -1.70 -5.70 -13.07
CA PRO A 208 -1.96 -4.48 -13.82
C PRO A 208 -2.81 -3.51 -12.99
N THR A 209 -2.49 -2.22 -13.08
CA THR A 209 -3.31 -1.15 -12.50
C THR A 209 -4.56 -0.87 -13.32
N THR A 210 -4.59 -1.33 -14.57
CA THR A 210 -5.76 -1.30 -15.47
C THR A 210 -6.24 -2.73 -15.65
N VAL A 211 -7.51 -2.95 -15.38
CA VAL A 211 -8.14 -4.28 -15.48
C VAL A 211 -8.74 -4.43 -16.87
N ALA A 212 -8.34 -5.48 -17.57
CA ALA A 212 -8.94 -5.88 -18.85
C ALA A 212 -9.27 -7.37 -18.79
N PHE A 213 -10.43 -7.74 -19.30
CA PHE A 213 -10.86 -9.13 -19.43
C PHE A 213 -10.84 -9.52 -20.91
N GLY A 214 -10.26 -10.66 -21.19
CA GLY A 214 -10.24 -11.24 -22.54
C GLY A 214 -10.45 -12.74 -22.46
N THR A 215 -10.97 -13.34 -23.52
CA THR A 215 -11.07 -14.78 -23.66
C THR A 215 -9.67 -15.34 -23.96
N ARG A 216 -9.27 -16.37 -23.21
CA ARG A 216 -8.04 -17.11 -23.50
C ARG A 216 -8.24 -17.91 -24.78
N SER A 217 -7.45 -17.68 -25.82
CA SER A 217 -7.45 -18.52 -27.02
C SER A 217 -6.93 -19.92 -26.67
N GLU A 218 -7.66 -20.97 -27.06
CA GLU A 218 -7.28 -22.37 -26.85
C GLU A 218 -6.06 -22.82 -27.68
N ASN A 219 -5.63 -22.03 -28.64
CA ASN A 219 -4.46 -22.31 -29.44
C ASN A 219 -3.25 -21.65 -28.81
N ASN A 220 -2.34 -22.44 -28.33
CA ASN A 220 -0.98 -22.27 -27.79
C ASN A 220 -0.16 -21.02 -28.19
N GLU A 221 -0.78 -19.94 -28.58
CA GLU A 221 -0.21 -18.64 -28.82
C GLU A 221 -0.40 -17.76 -27.58
N GLU A 222 0.57 -16.94 -27.28
CA GLU A 222 0.62 -16.04 -26.12
C GLU A 222 -0.73 -15.39 -25.82
N PRO A 223 -1.13 -15.21 -24.55
CA PRO A 223 -2.44 -14.67 -24.20
C PRO A 223 -2.61 -13.27 -24.80
N TYR A 224 -3.38 -13.21 -25.87
CA TYR A 224 -3.72 -11.95 -26.53
C TYR A 224 -4.75 -11.21 -25.68
N ILE A 225 -4.31 -10.18 -25.00
CA ILE A 225 -5.20 -9.29 -24.26
C ILE A 225 -5.80 -8.31 -25.26
N GLN A 226 -7.01 -8.56 -25.73
CA GLN A 226 -7.77 -7.55 -26.45
C GLN A 226 -8.26 -6.48 -25.45
N PHE A 227 -7.72 -5.29 -25.59
CA PHE A 227 -8.27 -4.14 -24.86
C PHE A 227 -9.59 -3.71 -25.52
N ALA A 228 -10.69 -3.80 -24.77
CA ALA A 228 -11.94 -3.22 -25.18
C ALA A 228 -11.85 -1.70 -25.04
N SER A 229 -11.26 -1.02 -26.03
CA SER A 229 -11.55 0.40 -26.34
C SER A 229 -10.70 0.89 -27.51
N GLU A 230 -11.18 0.66 -28.71
CA GLU A 230 -11.06 1.66 -29.76
C GLU A 230 -12.45 1.84 -30.36
N THR A 231 -13.27 2.64 -29.71
CA THR A 231 -14.35 3.32 -30.42
C THR A 231 -13.69 4.29 -31.37
N LYS A 232 -13.58 3.90 -32.63
CA LYS A 232 -13.27 4.77 -33.75
C LYS A 232 -14.25 5.93 -33.72
N PRO A 233 -13.84 7.18 -33.80
CA PRO A 233 -14.79 8.28 -34.01
C PRO A 233 -15.44 8.06 -35.37
N ALA A 234 -16.79 8.14 -35.39
CA ALA A 234 -17.55 8.15 -36.62
C ALA A 234 -17.17 9.38 -37.43
N GLU A 235 -16.87 9.17 -38.70
CA GLU A 235 -16.81 10.20 -39.73
C GLU A 235 -18.21 10.83 -39.95
#